data_a085364a3ac0c573d661a3fc9f51dde9
#
_entry.id   a085364a3ac0c573d661a3fc9f51dde9
#
_cell.length_a   1.000
_cell.length_b   1.000
_cell.length_c   1.000
_cell.angle_alpha   90.00
_cell.angle_beta   90.00
_cell.angle_gamma   90.00
#
_symmetry.space_group_name_H-M   'P 1'
#
loop_
_entity.id
_entity.type
_entity.pdbx_description
1 polymer ?
#
loop_
_entity_poly.entity_id
_entity_poly.type
_entity_poly.pdbx_seq_one_letter_code
_entity_poly.pdbx_strand_id
1 'polypeptide(L)'
;MLQVSGDRMNRRQVLKTGLAFASGLAILGSCRSHPEPRKDDAPWAFLSDTHIPADPENNYRGFYPYRNLEKVLPQVASSRPKGLVVTGDLARLTGQIGDYENLKKLLTPVAEERPIYLALGNHDDRVNFRRIFEKPAGDGQGVKDKHVMVVDAGPVRFLILDSLMLTNETAGLLGKAQRTWLENDLRSPDDRPTILFVHHTFGDGDGDLLDAPRLFDLIRPAKKVKTIVYGHSHNFGYSKFERVHLINLPATAYTFGDAQPVGWVEARLTSQGGEFILHAVAGNTQLDGQTTTLRWR
;
A
#
# COMPACT_ATOMS: atom_id res chain seq x y z
N MET A 1 -73.09 7.12 16.59
CA MET A 1 -73.71 7.36 17.90
C MET A 1 -72.68 7.90 18.84
N LEU A 2 -72.87 9.11 19.23
CA LEU A 2 -72.48 9.86 20.43
C LEU A 2 -70.99 10.11 20.63
N GLN A 3 -70.51 11.34 20.37
CA GLN A 3 -70.59 12.64 21.10
C GLN A 3 -69.47 12.69 22.16
N VAL A 4 -68.42 13.53 21.94
CA VAL A 4 -68.25 14.98 22.17
C VAL A 4 -68.07 15.34 23.65
N SER A 5 -66.94 15.94 23.94
CA SER A 5 -66.69 17.15 24.69
C SER A 5 -65.23 17.21 25.08
N GLY A 6 -64.37 18.11 24.74
CA GLY A 6 -64.53 19.58 24.73
C GLY A 6 -64.24 20.14 26.10
N ASP A 7 -62.97 20.47 26.41
CA ASP A 7 -62.82 21.66 27.24
C ASP A 7 -61.47 22.35 27.04
N ARG A 8 -61.60 23.62 26.63
CA ARG A 8 -60.50 24.59 26.59
C ARG A 8 -60.39 25.21 27.97
N MET A 9 -59.25 25.32 28.53
CA MET A 9 -58.99 26.25 29.60
C MET A 9 -57.76 27.11 29.41
N ASN A 10 -58.00 28.30 29.57
CA ASN A 10 -57.45 29.61 29.33
C ASN A 10 -56.09 29.91 29.97
N ARG A 11 -55.40 30.78 29.25
CA ARG A 11 -54.25 31.57 29.75
C ARG A 11 -54.78 32.57 30.83
N ARG A 12 -54.05 32.61 31.94
CA ARG A 12 -53.75 33.76 32.82
C ARG A 12 -53.78 33.37 34.29
N GLN A 13 -52.63 33.47 34.91
CA GLN A 13 -52.32 34.07 36.22
C GLN A 13 -50.95 33.54 36.65
N VAL A 14 -49.91 34.32 36.49
CA VAL A 14 -49.41 35.45 37.28
C VAL A 14 -48.64 35.02 38.54
N LEU A 15 -47.34 35.22 38.42
CA LEU A 15 -46.39 35.72 39.40
C LEU A 15 -46.72 35.51 40.89
N LYS A 16 -45.83 34.82 41.60
CA LYS A 16 -45.04 35.46 42.67
C LYS A 16 -44.05 34.45 43.33
N THR A 17 -42.82 34.92 43.37
CA THR A 17 -41.78 34.77 44.42
C THR A 17 -41.32 33.36 44.87
N GLY A 18 -40.07 33.12 44.65
CA GLY A 18 -39.30 32.12 45.37
C GLY A 18 -37.84 32.09 44.88
N LEU A 19 -36.99 32.75 45.62
CA LEU A 19 -35.49 32.80 45.48
C LEU A 19 -34.86 31.42 45.48
N ALA A 20 -33.79 31.35 44.67
CA ALA A 20 -32.49 30.66 44.93
C ALA A 20 -32.47 29.13 44.90
N PHE A 21 -31.75 28.62 43.95
CA PHE A 21 -30.42 27.99 44.16
C PHE A 21 -29.87 27.67 42.76
N ALA A 22 -28.91 28.46 42.34
CA ALA A 22 -28.08 28.16 41.19
C ALA A 22 -27.15 27.02 41.58
N SER A 23 -27.57 25.78 41.31
CA SER A 23 -26.62 24.66 41.28
C SER A 23 -26.05 24.59 39.88
N GLY A 24 -24.91 25.24 39.69
CA GLY A 24 -24.10 25.11 38.47
C GLY A 24 -23.64 23.68 38.29
N LEU A 25 -24.34 22.96 37.42
CA LEU A 25 -23.80 21.70 36.86
C LEU A 25 -22.73 22.11 35.82
N ALA A 26 -21.49 22.21 36.27
CA ALA A 26 -20.35 22.27 35.37
C ALA A 26 -20.29 20.93 34.63
N ILE A 27 -20.84 20.90 33.42
CA ILE A 27 -20.53 19.83 32.47
C ILE A 27 -19.06 20.03 32.11
N LEU A 28 -18.18 19.36 32.85
CA LEU A 28 -16.82 19.12 32.45
C LEU A 28 -16.89 18.23 31.22
N GLY A 29 -17.01 18.88 30.06
CA GLY A 29 -16.75 18.23 28.78
C GLY A 29 -15.33 17.71 28.85
N SER A 30 -15.18 16.40 29.13
CA SER A 30 -13.94 15.70 28.87
C SER A 30 -13.65 15.83 27.38
N CYS A 31 -12.91 16.86 27.00
CA CYS A 31 -12.11 16.82 25.79
C CYS A 31 -11.19 15.60 25.94
N ARG A 32 -11.63 14.45 25.45
CA ARG A 32 -10.69 13.37 25.16
C ARG A 32 -9.76 13.94 24.09
N SER A 33 -8.67 14.50 24.54
CA SER A 33 -7.51 14.72 23.68
C SER A 33 -7.17 13.34 23.11
N HIS A 34 -7.46 13.13 21.84
CA HIS A 34 -6.87 12.00 21.14
C HIS A 34 -5.36 12.20 21.29
N PRO A 35 -4.63 11.23 21.86
CA PRO A 35 -3.19 11.35 21.91
C PRO A 35 -2.69 11.58 20.49
N GLU A 36 -1.84 12.58 20.30
CA GLU A 36 -1.12 12.77 19.04
C GLU A 36 -0.52 11.41 18.66
N PRO A 37 -0.74 10.93 17.41
CA PRO A 37 -0.20 9.64 16.98
C PRO A 37 1.31 9.66 17.18
N ARG A 38 1.83 8.71 17.94
CA ARG A 38 3.26 8.57 18.15
C ARG A 38 3.92 8.43 16.77
N LYS A 39 5.12 8.97 16.62
CA LYS A 39 5.90 8.88 15.36
C LYS A 39 6.04 7.41 14.87
N ASP A 40 5.91 6.47 15.80
CA ASP A 40 5.95 5.02 15.55
C ASP A 40 4.63 4.45 14.99
N ASP A 41 3.51 5.21 15.03
CA ASP A 41 2.20 4.77 14.56
C ASP A 41 1.90 5.23 13.11
N ALA A 42 2.80 6.00 12.49
CA ALA A 42 2.61 6.46 11.13
C ALA A 42 2.53 5.26 10.13
N PRO A 43 1.63 5.32 9.13
CA PRO A 43 1.46 4.24 8.17
C PRO A 43 2.62 4.14 7.18
N TRP A 44 2.59 3.09 6.36
CA TRP A 44 3.32 2.97 5.10
C TRP A 44 2.35 3.11 3.95
N ALA A 45 2.81 3.63 2.82
CA ALA A 45 2.03 3.65 1.58
C ALA A 45 2.56 2.57 0.63
N PHE A 46 1.66 1.68 0.17
CA PHE A 46 1.98 0.62 -0.78
C PHE A 46 1.26 0.87 -2.10
N LEU A 47 2.02 1.00 -3.16
CA LEU A 47 1.57 1.19 -4.53
C LEU A 47 2.07 0.04 -5.40
N SER A 48 1.44 -0.15 -6.55
CA SER A 48 1.87 -1.08 -7.59
C SER A 48 1.44 -0.59 -8.97
N ASP A 49 2.12 -1.08 -9.99
CA ASP A 49 1.67 -0.97 -11.37
C ASP A 49 1.30 0.48 -11.75
N THR A 50 2.28 1.39 -11.61
CA THR A 50 2.09 2.81 -11.91
C THR A 50 2.09 3.10 -13.40
N HIS A 51 2.77 2.29 -14.22
CA HIS A 51 2.82 2.34 -15.68
C HIS A 51 2.95 3.75 -16.25
N ILE A 52 3.85 4.55 -15.65
CA ILE A 52 4.02 5.95 -16.04
C ILE A 52 4.59 6.04 -17.46
N PRO A 53 3.92 6.74 -18.39
CA PRO A 53 4.37 6.90 -19.74
C PRO A 53 5.28 8.12 -19.92
N ALA A 54 6.13 8.11 -20.96
CA ALA A 54 6.89 9.28 -21.40
C ALA A 54 5.98 10.42 -21.89
N ASP A 55 4.84 10.08 -22.48
CA ASP A 55 3.78 11.04 -22.84
C ASP A 55 2.71 11.05 -21.72
N PRO A 56 2.60 12.12 -20.92
CA PRO A 56 1.59 12.23 -19.86
C PRO A 56 0.13 12.07 -20.32
N GLU A 57 -0.15 12.33 -21.59
CA GLU A 57 -1.48 12.19 -22.18
C GLU A 57 -1.77 10.76 -22.67
N ASN A 58 -0.81 9.84 -22.54
CA ASN A 58 -1.02 8.45 -22.90
C ASN A 58 -2.19 7.86 -22.11
N ASN A 59 -3.13 7.28 -22.85
CA ASN A 59 -4.35 6.68 -22.33
C ASN A 59 -4.36 5.18 -22.65
N TYR A 60 -4.79 4.39 -21.69
CA TYR A 60 -5.04 2.97 -21.90
C TYR A 60 -6.30 2.53 -21.19
N ARG A 61 -7.23 1.87 -21.92
CA ARG A 61 -8.53 1.41 -21.38
C ARG A 61 -9.38 2.51 -20.73
N GLY A 62 -9.24 3.76 -21.17
CA GLY A 62 -9.94 4.91 -20.58
C GLY A 62 -9.26 5.50 -19.34
N PHE A 63 -8.13 4.97 -18.90
CA PHE A 63 -7.35 5.50 -17.80
C PHE A 63 -6.13 6.27 -18.30
N TYR A 64 -5.74 7.28 -17.53
CA TYR A 64 -4.52 8.07 -17.72
C TYR A 64 -3.57 7.78 -16.55
N PRO A 65 -2.59 6.87 -16.69
CA PRO A 65 -1.71 6.46 -15.59
C PRO A 65 -1.01 7.64 -14.91
N TYR A 66 -0.50 8.59 -15.70
CA TYR A 66 0.14 9.78 -15.16
C TYR A 66 -0.82 10.57 -14.25
N ARG A 67 -2.03 10.86 -14.72
CA ARG A 67 -3.05 11.61 -13.96
C ARG A 67 -3.56 10.84 -12.74
N ASN A 68 -3.58 9.51 -12.79
CA ASN A 68 -3.97 8.70 -11.64
C ASN A 68 -2.93 8.79 -10.53
N LEU A 69 -1.64 8.72 -10.85
CA LEU A 69 -0.59 8.92 -9.88
C LEU A 69 -0.59 10.36 -9.32
N GLU A 70 -0.85 11.38 -10.16
CA GLU A 70 -1.05 12.76 -9.68
C GLU A 70 -2.18 12.90 -8.65
N LYS A 71 -3.24 12.09 -8.73
CA LYS A 71 -4.32 12.06 -7.73
C LYS A 71 -3.94 11.31 -6.46
N VAL A 72 -3.15 10.24 -6.60
CA VAL A 72 -2.73 9.37 -5.48
C VAL A 72 -1.72 10.08 -4.57
N LEU A 73 -0.71 10.74 -5.13
CA LEU A 73 0.40 11.30 -4.36
C LEU A 73 -0.01 12.34 -3.30
N PRO A 74 -0.97 13.25 -3.54
CA PRO A 74 -1.48 14.14 -2.49
C PRO A 74 -2.17 13.39 -1.34
N GLN A 75 -2.88 12.29 -1.62
CA GLN A 75 -3.48 11.46 -0.57
C GLN A 75 -2.41 10.76 0.27
N VAL A 76 -1.38 10.19 -0.41
CA VAL A 76 -0.20 9.61 0.25
C VAL A 76 0.49 10.64 1.15
N ALA A 77 0.78 11.84 0.63
CA ALA A 77 1.41 12.91 1.42
C ALA A 77 0.55 13.30 2.65
N SER A 78 -0.78 13.36 2.48
CA SER A 78 -1.72 13.70 3.56
C SER A 78 -1.76 12.64 4.67
N SER A 79 -1.53 11.37 4.35
CA SER A 79 -1.45 10.28 5.34
C SER A 79 -0.17 10.32 6.17
N ARG A 80 0.81 11.14 5.79
CA ARG A 80 2.13 11.30 6.44
C ARG A 80 2.83 9.96 6.68
N PRO A 81 3.04 9.15 5.64
CA PRO A 81 3.59 7.82 5.81
C PRO A 81 5.05 7.86 6.30
N LYS A 82 5.52 6.80 6.91
CA LYS A 82 6.96 6.57 7.19
C LYS A 82 7.78 6.47 5.92
N GLY A 83 7.18 5.95 4.87
CA GLY A 83 7.76 5.77 3.55
C GLY A 83 6.75 5.17 2.57
N LEU A 84 7.19 5.06 1.35
CA LEU A 84 6.43 4.55 0.21
C LEU A 84 7.15 3.34 -0.40
N VAL A 85 6.42 2.28 -0.71
CA VAL A 85 6.91 1.14 -1.51
C VAL A 85 6.08 1.04 -2.78
N VAL A 86 6.72 0.95 -3.94
CA VAL A 86 6.06 0.63 -5.21
C VAL A 86 6.57 -0.73 -5.68
N THR A 87 5.68 -1.70 -5.88
CA THR A 87 6.06 -3.11 -6.10
C THR A 87 6.46 -3.45 -7.53
N GLY A 88 6.58 -2.48 -8.43
CA GLY A 88 7.06 -2.68 -9.81
C GLY A 88 6.08 -2.19 -10.86
N ASP A 89 6.38 -2.45 -12.12
CA ASP A 89 5.74 -1.87 -13.30
C ASP A 89 5.64 -0.36 -13.19
N LEU A 90 6.82 0.23 -12.99
CA LEU A 90 7.00 1.66 -12.85
C LEU A 90 6.78 2.37 -14.18
N ALA A 91 7.38 1.83 -15.24
CA ALA A 91 7.35 2.32 -16.59
C ALA A 91 6.13 1.78 -17.38
N ARG A 92 5.78 2.47 -18.46
CA ARG A 92 4.57 2.16 -19.24
C ARG A 92 4.59 0.74 -19.83
N LEU A 93 5.66 0.35 -20.53
CA LEU A 93 5.77 -0.96 -21.20
C LEU A 93 7.21 -1.51 -21.27
N THR A 94 8.17 -0.69 -21.71
CA THR A 94 9.52 -1.13 -22.05
C THR A 94 10.61 -0.39 -21.28
N GLY A 95 10.25 0.28 -20.19
CA GLY A 95 11.20 0.95 -19.33
C GLY A 95 11.98 2.06 -20.05
N GLN A 96 11.30 2.93 -20.80
CA GLN A 96 11.93 4.04 -21.49
C GLN A 96 12.43 5.10 -20.51
N ILE A 97 13.48 5.82 -20.86
CA ILE A 97 14.04 6.90 -20.03
C ILE A 97 12.98 7.93 -19.66
N GLY A 98 12.17 8.38 -20.64
CA GLY A 98 11.11 9.36 -20.40
C GLY A 98 10.02 8.89 -19.45
N ASP A 99 9.76 7.57 -19.37
CA ASP A 99 8.83 6.99 -18.40
C ASP A 99 9.35 7.26 -16.98
N TYR A 100 10.62 6.97 -16.73
CA TYR A 100 11.27 7.16 -15.43
C TYR A 100 11.50 8.62 -15.07
N GLU A 101 11.78 9.49 -16.06
CA GLU A 101 11.89 10.94 -15.84
C GLU A 101 10.56 11.51 -15.34
N ASN A 102 9.44 11.11 -15.96
CA ASN A 102 8.11 11.50 -15.52
C ASN A 102 7.76 10.92 -14.14
N LEU A 103 8.08 9.64 -13.90
CA LEU A 103 7.88 9.04 -12.58
C LEU A 103 8.66 9.80 -11.51
N LYS A 104 9.95 10.09 -11.76
CA LYS A 104 10.80 10.85 -10.83
C LYS A 104 10.21 12.23 -10.54
N LYS A 105 9.75 12.94 -11.57
CA LYS A 105 9.09 14.24 -11.42
C LYS A 105 7.88 14.16 -10.52
N LEU A 106 7.01 13.16 -10.71
CA LEU A 106 5.82 12.96 -9.88
C LEU A 106 6.18 12.64 -8.43
N LEU A 107 7.15 11.76 -8.20
CA LEU A 107 7.53 11.31 -6.88
C LEU A 107 8.34 12.33 -6.07
N THR A 108 8.99 13.30 -6.72
CA THR A 108 9.89 14.27 -6.06
C THR A 108 9.27 14.93 -4.81
N PRO A 109 8.04 15.47 -4.84
CA PRO A 109 7.47 16.13 -3.65
C PRO A 109 7.34 15.21 -2.43
N VAL A 110 7.08 13.92 -2.65
CA VAL A 110 7.02 12.93 -1.56
C VAL A 110 8.43 12.50 -1.15
N ALA A 111 9.34 12.36 -2.10
CA ALA A 111 10.72 11.93 -1.86
C ALA A 111 11.54 12.93 -1.04
N GLU A 112 11.22 14.23 -1.10
CA GLU A 112 11.83 15.27 -0.28
C GLU A 112 11.50 15.12 1.21
N GLU A 113 10.37 14.50 1.53
CA GLU A 113 9.91 14.36 2.92
C GLU A 113 10.04 12.92 3.45
N ARG A 114 9.96 11.91 2.58
CA ARG A 114 9.84 10.49 2.95
C ARG A 114 10.65 9.60 2.02
N PRO A 115 11.25 8.51 2.53
CA PRO A 115 11.92 7.53 1.69
C PRO A 115 10.93 6.83 0.77
N ILE A 116 11.35 6.62 -0.47
CA ILE A 116 10.61 5.86 -1.48
C ILE A 116 11.45 4.67 -1.92
N TYR A 117 10.86 3.49 -1.91
CA TYR A 117 11.47 2.24 -2.31
C TYR A 117 10.76 1.71 -3.55
N LEU A 118 11.47 1.61 -4.66
CA LEU A 118 10.95 1.22 -5.95
C LEU A 118 11.43 -0.20 -6.28
N ALA A 119 10.51 -1.16 -6.39
CA ALA A 119 10.79 -2.47 -6.97
C ALA A 119 10.64 -2.41 -8.50
N LEU A 120 11.02 -3.47 -9.19
CA LEU A 120 10.91 -3.59 -10.64
C LEU A 120 9.92 -4.68 -11.03
N GLY A 121 9.10 -4.40 -12.02
CA GLY A 121 8.19 -5.35 -12.66
C GLY A 121 8.64 -5.70 -14.07
N ASN A 122 7.81 -6.43 -14.80
CA ASN A 122 8.15 -6.91 -16.14
C ASN A 122 8.18 -5.79 -17.20
N HIS A 123 7.54 -4.67 -16.96
CA HIS A 123 7.59 -3.49 -17.84
C HIS A 123 8.76 -2.54 -17.56
N ASP A 124 9.63 -2.89 -16.60
CA ASP A 124 10.78 -2.08 -16.26
C ASP A 124 12.07 -2.53 -16.99
N ASP A 125 12.98 -1.59 -17.20
CA ASP A 125 14.33 -1.83 -17.68
C ASP A 125 15.36 -1.44 -16.62
N ARG A 126 16.18 -2.41 -16.13
CA ARG A 126 17.15 -2.16 -15.05
C ARG A 126 18.19 -1.12 -15.39
N VAL A 127 18.62 -1.06 -16.66
CA VAL A 127 19.68 -0.13 -17.09
C VAL A 127 19.13 1.30 -17.08
N ASN A 128 17.98 1.50 -17.71
CA ASN A 128 17.35 2.81 -17.79
C ASN A 128 16.86 3.28 -16.41
N PHE A 129 16.30 2.39 -15.60
CA PHE A 129 15.94 2.69 -14.21
C PHE A 129 17.14 3.22 -13.42
N ARG A 130 18.29 2.51 -13.44
CA ARG A 130 19.51 2.92 -12.73
C ARG A 130 20.11 4.23 -13.22
N ARG A 131 19.85 4.63 -14.48
CA ARG A 131 20.30 5.93 -15.02
C ARG A 131 19.53 7.10 -14.43
N ILE A 132 18.28 6.91 -14.08
CA ILE A 132 17.38 7.98 -13.57
C ILE A 132 17.33 8.00 -12.05
N PHE A 133 17.27 6.80 -11.42
CA PHE A 133 17.23 6.66 -9.98
C PHE A 133 18.62 6.23 -9.48
N GLU A 134 19.26 7.10 -8.72
CA GLU A 134 20.46 6.74 -7.97
C GLU A 134 20.14 5.57 -7.03
N LYS A 135 21.17 4.78 -6.66
CA LYS A 135 20.98 3.65 -5.75
C LYS A 135 20.17 4.10 -4.54
N PRO A 136 19.10 3.36 -4.17
CA PRO A 136 18.41 3.65 -2.92
C PRO A 136 19.43 3.65 -1.78
N ALA A 137 19.26 4.58 -0.85
CA ALA A 137 19.99 4.60 0.40
C ALA A 137 19.58 3.38 1.22
N GLY A 138 20.26 2.29 1.05
CA GLY A 138 20.09 1.03 1.76
C GLY A 138 21.30 0.16 1.51
N ASP A 139 21.79 -0.50 2.55
CA ASP A 139 22.95 -1.40 2.50
C ASP A 139 22.63 -2.67 1.69
N GLY A 140 22.25 -2.47 0.41
CA GLY A 140 22.03 -3.56 -0.50
C GLY A 140 23.33 -4.33 -0.71
N GLN A 141 23.58 -5.36 0.07
CA GLN A 141 24.45 -6.45 -0.37
C GLN A 141 23.80 -7.04 -1.62
N GLY A 142 24.13 -6.43 -2.76
CA GLY A 142 23.42 -6.65 -3.99
C GLY A 142 23.57 -8.08 -4.46
N VAL A 143 22.48 -8.64 -4.88
CA VAL A 143 22.51 -9.77 -5.80
C VAL A 143 22.95 -9.23 -7.16
N LYS A 144 23.98 -9.83 -7.75
CA LYS A 144 24.47 -9.40 -9.07
C LYS A 144 23.31 -9.34 -10.07
N ASP A 145 23.22 -8.26 -10.80
CA ASP A 145 22.23 -8.00 -11.85
C ASP A 145 20.76 -7.99 -11.37
N LYS A 146 20.51 -7.89 -10.06
CA LYS A 146 19.18 -7.74 -9.46
C LYS A 146 19.10 -6.44 -8.66
N HIS A 147 17.86 -5.95 -8.49
CA HIS A 147 17.55 -4.78 -7.69
C HIS A 147 16.82 -5.22 -6.42
N VAL A 148 17.58 -5.59 -5.40
CA VAL A 148 17.05 -6.05 -4.10
C VAL A 148 17.33 -5.03 -3.01
N MET A 149 16.44 -4.93 -2.02
CA MET A 149 16.59 -4.01 -0.90
C MET A 149 16.15 -4.68 0.41
N VAL A 150 16.84 -4.32 1.50
CA VAL A 150 16.41 -4.59 2.88
C VAL A 150 16.04 -3.25 3.50
N VAL A 151 14.83 -3.15 4.05
CA VAL A 151 14.33 -1.90 4.64
C VAL A 151 13.96 -2.14 6.10
N ASP A 152 14.48 -1.31 6.98
CA ASP A 152 14.05 -1.24 8.37
C ASP A 152 12.74 -0.43 8.43
N ALA A 153 11.63 -1.13 8.70
CA ALA A 153 10.31 -0.51 8.78
C ALA A 153 9.81 -0.41 10.25
N GLY A 154 10.73 -0.37 11.20
CA GLY A 154 10.44 -0.29 12.63
C GLY A 154 10.04 -1.65 13.22
N PRO A 155 8.75 -1.87 13.54
CA PRO A 155 8.32 -3.14 14.15
C PRO A 155 8.40 -4.34 13.20
N VAL A 156 8.62 -4.11 11.91
CA VAL A 156 8.75 -5.12 10.87
C VAL A 156 9.94 -4.83 9.97
N ARG A 157 10.33 -5.80 9.15
CA ARG A 157 11.34 -5.64 8.09
C ARG A 157 10.71 -5.84 6.73
N PHE A 158 11.18 -5.11 5.72
CA PHE A 158 10.83 -5.38 4.33
C PHE A 158 12.04 -5.97 3.59
N LEU A 159 11.75 -6.98 2.79
CA LEU A 159 12.68 -7.50 1.80
C LEU A 159 12.04 -7.30 0.43
N ILE A 160 12.61 -6.43 -0.37
CA ILE A 160 12.12 -6.11 -1.70
C ILE A 160 12.92 -6.93 -2.70
N LEU A 161 12.20 -7.77 -3.44
CA LEU A 161 12.76 -8.75 -4.35
C LEU A 161 12.57 -8.27 -5.79
N ASP A 162 13.53 -8.60 -6.64
CA ASP A 162 13.50 -8.31 -8.07
C ASP A 162 13.12 -9.57 -8.85
N SER A 163 11.86 -9.63 -9.28
CA SER A 163 11.33 -10.73 -10.09
C SER A 163 11.33 -10.43 -11.60
N LEU A 164 11.76 -9.25 -12.03
CA LEU A 164 11.95 -8.94 -13.43
C LEU A 164 12.89 -10.00 -14.06
N MET A 165 12.45 -10.67 -15.10
CA MET A 165 13.25 -11.61 -15.88
C MET A 165 13.90 -10.88 -17.06
N LEU A 166 13.10 -10.49 -18.01
CA LEU A 166 13.47 -9.66 -19.15
C LEU A 166 12.43 -8.56 -19.32
N THR A 167 12.83 -7.40 -19.78
CA THR A 167 11.94 -6.27 -20.03
C THR A 167 10.86 -6.65 -21.04
N ASN A 168 9.60 -6.37 -20.70
CA ASN A 168 8.41 -6.65 -21.48
C ASN A 168 8.11 -8.14 -21.71
N GLU A 169 8.74 -9.03 -20.95
CA GLU A 169 8.36 -10.45 -20.84
C GLU A 169 7.49 -10.63 -19.60
N THR A 170 6.28 -11.15 -19.79
CA THR A 170 5.27 -11.17 -18.71
C THR A 170 5.68 -12.02 -17.52
N ALA A 171 6.45 -13.11 -17.76
CA ALA A 171 6.89 -14.04 -16.72
C ALA A 171 7.95 -13.43 -15.78
N GLY A 172 7.87 -13.80 -14.50
CA GLY A 172 8.85 -13.42 -13.48
C GLY A 172 9.81 -14.52 -13.09
N LEU A 173 11.02 -14.14 -12.64
CA LEU A 173 12.00 -15.08 -12.13
C LEU A 173 12.89 -14.42 -11.07
N LEU A 174 12.91 -14.96 -9.85
CA LEU A 174 13.89 -14.55 -8.83
C LEU A 174 15.31 -15.05 -9.21
N GLY A 175 15.42 -16.28 -9.64
CA GLY A 175 16.67 -16.93 -9.96
C GLY A 175 17.40 -17.48 -8.72
N LYS A 176 18.38 -18.37 -8.94
CA LYS A 176 19.07 -19.08 -7.85
C LYS A 176 19.84 -18.12 -6.94
N ALA A 177 20.57 -17.16 -7.51
CA ALA A 177 21.40 -16.25 -6.73
C ALA A 177 20.58 -15.44 -5.72
N GLN A 178 19.42 -14.88 -6.16
CA GLN A 178 18.55 -14.12 -5.28
C GLN A 178 17.86 -15.00 -4.23
N ARG A 179 17.46 -16.23 -4.59
CA ARG A 179 16.90 -17.15 -3.60
C ARG A 179 17.92 -17.54 -2.53
N THR A 180 19.19 -17.77 -2.91
CA THR A 180 20.27 -18.02 -1.94
C THR A 180 20.52 -16.82 -1.04
N TRP A 181 20.50 -15.61 -1.60
CA TRP A 181 20.60 -14.36 -0.82
C TRP A 181 19.44 -14.24 0.19
N LEU A 182 18.19 -14.46 -0.26
CA LEU A 182 17.01 -14.44 0.58
C LEU A 182 17.09 -15.49 1.70
N GLU A 183 17.51 -16.70 1.38
CA GLU A 183 17.72 -17.77 2.37
C GLU A 183 18.70 -17.37 3.46
N ASN A 184 19.82 -16.77 3.08
CA ASN A 184 20.84 -16.29 4.02
C ASN A 184 20.31 -15.14 4.90
N ASP A 185 19.58 -14.20 4.32
CA ASP A 185 18.95 -13.10 5.07
C ASP A 185 17.91 -13.64 6.07
N LEU A 186 17.07 -14.58 5.66
CA LEU A 186 16.06 -15.18 6.53
C LEU A 186 16.66 -16.02 7.67
N ARG A 187 17.90 -16.46 7.57
CA ARG A 187 18.66 -17.12 8.65
C ARG A 187 19.31 -16.13 9.63
N SER A 188 19.24 -14.82 9.32
CA SER A 188 19.79 -13.79 10.22
C SER A 188 19.11 -13.84 11.60
N PRO A 189 19.78 -13.35 12.67
CA PRO A 189 19.24 -13.35 14.03
C PRO A 189 18.10 -12.35 14.23
N ASP A 190 17.82 -11.47 13.26
CA ASP A 190 16.70 -10.55 13.33
C ASP A 190 15.38 -11.31 13.13
N ASP A 191 14.63 -11.50 14.22
CA ASP A 191 13.36 -12.26 14.26
C ASP A 191 12.11 -11.40 14.06
N ARG A 192 12.27 -10.12 13.73
CA ARG A 192 11.12 -9.25 13.43
C ARG A 192 10.27 -9.84 12.31
N PRO A 193 8.93 -9.65 12.38
CA PRO A 193 8.05 -9.99 11.26
C PRO A 193 8.59 -9.41 9.96
N THR A 194 8.69 -10.24 8.94
CA THR A 194 9.24 -9.88 7.65
C THR A 194 8.14 -9.88 6.59
N ILE A 195 8.04 -8.80 5.84
CA ILE A 195 7.17 -8.64 4.68
C ILE A 195 8.02 -8.69 3.44
N LEU A 196 7.72 -9.60 2.53
CA LEU A 196 8.36 -9.68 1.22
C LEU A 196 7.56 -8.83 0.23
N PHE A 197 8.24 -8.07 -0.60
CA PHE A 197 7.68 -7.40 -1.75
C PHE A 197 8.24 -8.02 -3.01
N VAL A 198 7.37 -8.40 -3.94
CA VAL A 198 7.73 -8.95 -5.23
C VAL A 198 6.68 -8.51 -6.25
N HIS A 199 7.03 -8.31 -7.50
CA HIS A 199 6.05 -7.80 -8.45
C HIS A 199 5.05 -8.87 -8.90
N HIS A 200 5.55 -10.02 -9.39
CA HIS A 200 4.74 -11.03 -10.08
C HIS A 200 3.82 -11.83 -9.15
N THR A 201 2.71 -12.26 -9.72
CA THR A 201 1.71 -13.16 -9.13
C THR A 201 2.23 -14.57 -8.90
N PHE A 202 1.45 -15.38 -8.16
CA PHE A 202 1.79 -16.75 -7.77
C PHE A 202 0.72 -17.72 -8.25
N GLY A 203 0.92 -18.28 -9.41
CA GLY A 203 0.02 -19.25 -10.03
C GLY A 203 0.81 -20.25 -10.86
N ASP A 204 0.16 -20.80 -11.85
CA ASP A 204 0.69 -21.70 -12.86
C ASP A 204 0.55 -21.14 -14.27
N GLY A 205 0.19 -19.86 -14.39
CA GLY A 205 0.08 -19.17 -15.67
C GLY A 205 1.47 -18.75 -16.21
N ASP A 206 1.56 -18.62 -17.53
CA ASP A 206 2.79 -18.24 -18.23
C ASP A 206 3.33 -16.85 -17.82
N GLY A 207 2.49 -16.00 -17.25
CA GLY A 207 2.86 -14.66 -16.75
C GLY A 207 3.23 -14.60 -15.27
N ASP A 208 3.14 -15.71 -14.55
CA ASP A 208 3.41 -15.76 -13.11
C ASP A 208 4.91 -15.84 -12.77
N LEU A 209 5.24 -15.83 -11.48
CA LEU A 209 6.59 -16.07 -10.97
C LEU A 209 6.97 -17.52 -11.20
N LEU A 210 7.81 -17.81 -12.19
CA LEU A 210 8.18 -19.17 -12.63
C LEU A 210 8.82 -20.02 -11.53
N ASP A 211 9.51 -19.41 -10.59
CA ASP A 211 10.12 -20.11 -9.47
C ASP A 211 9.39 -19.91 -8.14
N ALA A 212 8.08 -19.58 -8.20
CA ALA A 212 7.22 -19.47 -7.02
C ALA A 212 7.24 -20.71 -6.12
N PRO A 213 7.18 -21.96 -6.62
CA PRO A 213 7.27 -23.13 -5.75
C PRO A 213 8.55 -23.15 -4.91
N ARG A 214 9.70 -22.76 -5.50
CA ARG A 214 10.98 -22.68 -4.79
C ARG A 214 11.04 -21.54 -3.78
N LEU A 215 10.36 -20.41 -4.07
CA LEU A 215 10.19 -19.34 -3.09
C LEU A 215 9.39 -19.84 -1.89
N PHE A 216 8.24 -20.49 -2.14
CA PHE A 216 7.39 -21.01 -1.07
C PHE A 216 8.08 -22.09 -0.24
N ASP A 217 8.86 -22.99 -0.84
CA ASP A 217 9.66 -23.98 -0.11
C ASP A 217 10.70 -23.31 0.81
N LEU A 218 11.33 -22.24 0.33
CA LEU A 218 12.31 -21.47 1.10
C LEU A 218 11.67 -20.75 2.30
N ILE A 219 10.52 -20.12 2.13
CA ILE A 219 9.86 -19.33 3.20
C ILE A 219 9.04 -20.20 4.16
N ARG A 220 8.68 -21.42 3.79
CA ARG A 220 7.90 -22.32 4.64
C ARG A 220 8.54 -22.54 6.02
N PRO A 221 9.84 -22.82 6.20
CA PRO A 221 10.48 -22.91 7.50
C PRO A 221 10.69 -21.56 8.18
N ALA A 222 10.76 -20.46 7.44
CA ALA A 222 11.10 -19.13 7.95
C ALA A 222 9.90 -18.46 8.63
N LYS A 223 9.65 -18.76 9.91
CA LYS A 223 8.48 -18.31 10.67
C LYS A 223 8.33 -16.78 10.77
N LYS A 224 9.42 -16.03 10.59
CA LYS A 224 9.41 -14.56 10.57
C LYS A 224 8.72 -14.00 9.33
N VAL A 225 8.66 -14.71 8.20
CA VAL A 225 7.92 -14.27 7.00
C VAL A 225 6.42 -14.36 7.29
N LYS A 226 5.74 -13.23 7.27
CA LYS A 226 4.32 -13.08 7.63
C LYS A 226 3.43 -12.72 6.46
N THR A 227 3.97 -11.97 5.51
CA THR A 227 3.19 -11.44 4.39
C THR A 227 4.07 -11.34 3.14
N ILE A 228 3.47 -11.59 1.98
CA ILE A 228 4.00 -11.22 0.68
C ILE A 228 3.05 -10.20 0.06
N VAL A 229 3.58 -9.07 -0.38
CA VAL A 229 2.86 -8.00 -1.07
C VAL A 229 3.31 -8.00 -2.53
N TYR A 230 2.38 -7.99 -3.46
CA TYR A 230 2.65 -8.11 -4.90
C TYR A 230 1.63 -7.34 -5.74
N GLY A 231 1.84 -7.26 -7.06
CA GLY A 231 0.99 -6.57 -8.02
C GLY A 231 0.74 -7.39 -9.29
N HIS A 232 1.12 -6.83 -10.46
CA HIS A 232 1.15 -7.45 -11.77
C HIS A 232 -0.21 -7.77 -12.40
N SER A 233 -1.13 -8.39 -11.66
CA SER A 233 -2.44 -8.80 -12.21
C SER A 233 -3.45 -7.67 -12.30
N HIS A 234 -3.17 -6.50 -11.68
CA HIS A 234 -4.11 -5.40 -11.51
C HIS A 234 -5.42 -5.81 -10.79
N ASN A 235 -5.34 -6.85 -9.96
CA ASN A 235 -6.45 -7.32 -9.15
C ASN A 235 -6.15 -7.09 -7.67
N PHE A 236 -7.01 -6.32 -7.00
CA PHE A 236 -6.87 -6.13 -5.57
C PHE A 236 -7.46 -7.30 -4.79
N GLY A 237 -6.72 -7.81 -3.80
CA GLY A 237 -7.25 -8.89 -2.99
C GLY A 237 -6.30 -9.43 -1.93
N TYR A 238 -6.86 -10.26 -1.07
CA TYR A 238 -6.18 -10.92 0.03
C TYR A 238 -6.39 -12.43 -0.05
N SER A 239 -5.30 -13.17 0.12
CA SER A 239 -5.31 -14.63 0.18
C SER A 239 -4.26 -15.14 1.17
N LYS A 240 -4.03 -16.44 1.21
CA LYS A 240 -3.02 -17.06 2.08
C LYS A 240 -2.33 -18.21 1.39
N PHE A 241 -1.05 -18.33 1.67
CA PHE A 241 -0.30 -19.55 1.50
C PHE A 241 0.09 -20.05 2.89
N GLU A 242 -0.57 -21.11 3.36
CA GLU A 242 -0.41 -21.63 4.72
C GLU A 242 -0.59 -20.51 5.79
N ARG A 243 0.48 -20.15 6.52
CA ARG A 243 0.47 -19.08 7.52
C ARG A 243 0.80 -17.68 6.96
N VAL A 244 1.30 -17.62 5.72
CA VAL A 244 1.74 -16.36 5.09
C VAL A 244 0.56 -15.70 4.40
N HIS A 245 0.32 -14.44 4.73
CA HIS A 245 -0.69 -13.64 4.04
C HIS A 245 -0.16 -13.18 2.69
N LEU A 246 -1.01 -13.20 1.68
CA LEU A 246 -0.72 -12.73 0.33
C LEU A 246 -1.62 -11.52 0.06
N ILE A 247 -1.02 -10.37 -0.24
CA ILE A 247 -1.71 -9.12 -0.55
C ILE A 247 -1.40 -8.76 -1.99
N ASN A 248 -2.41 -8.86 -2.86
CA ASN A 248 -2.33 -8.32 -4.21
C ASN A 248 -2.76 -6.87 -4.17
N LEU A 249 -1.88 -5.94 -4.50
CA LEU A 249 -2.15 -4.51 -4.49
C LEU A 249 -3.01 -4.12 -5.69
N PRO A 250 -3.85 -3.09 -5.56
CA PRO A 250 -4.49 -2.48 -6.72
C PRO A 250 -3.42 -1.85 -7.61
N ALA A 251 -3.63 -1.89 -8.91
CA ALA A 251 -2.82 -1.07 -9.80
C ALA A 251 -3.12 0.42 -9.57
N THR A 252 -2.10 1.26 -9.66
CA THR A 252 -2.27 2.72 -9.62
C THR A 252 -2.63 3.28 -10.98
N ALA A 253 -2.26 2.58 -12.06
CA ALA A 253 -2.43 3.04 -13.44
C ALA A 253 -3.84 2.78 -14.00
N TYR A 254 -4.23 1.53 -14.11
CA TYR A 254 -5.47 1.07 -14.75
C TYR A 254 -5.84 -0.34 -14.29
N THR A 255 -7.05 -0.78 -14.63
CA THR A 255 -7.52 -2.15 -14.35
C THR A 255 -7.97 -2.84 -15.63
N PHE A 256 -7.97 -4.17 -15.61
CA PHE A 256 -8.49 -5.01 -16.69
C PHE A 256 -9.97 -5.37 -16.54
N GLY A 257 -10.53 -5.21 -15.35
CA GLY A 257 -11.93 -5.53 -15.04
C GLY A 257 -12.62 -4.43 -14.24
N ASP A 258 -13.88 -4.18 -14.54
CA ASP A 258 -14.68 -3.10 -13.93
C ASP A 258 -14.89 -3.26 -12.42
N ALA A 259 -14.75 -4.48 -11.90
CA ALA A 259 -14.89 -4.76 -10.47
C ALA A 259 -13.64 -4.35 -9.66
N GLN A 260 -12.53 -4.02 -10.30
CA GLN A 260 -11.27 -3.75 -9.64
C GLN A 260 -11.03 -2.25 -9.40
N PRO A 261 -10.48 -1.88 -8.24
CA PRO A 261 -10.11 -0.49 -7.95
C PRO A 261 -8.80 -0.13 -8.63
N VAL A 262 -8.62 1.17 -8.88
CA VAL A 262 -7.34 1.81 -9.18
C VAL A 262 -7.00 2.70 -8.01
N GLY A 263 -5.82 2.51 -7.41
CA GLY A 263 -5.49 3.24 -6.19
C GLY A 263 -4.24 2.75 -5.48
N TRP A 264 -4.25 2.82 -4.14
CA TRP A 264 -3.13 2.46 -3.28
C TRP A 264 -3.61 1.93 -1.93
N VAL A 265 -2.72 1.36 -1.14
CA VAL A 265 -3.02 0.81 0.19
C VAL A 265 -2.21 1.52 1.27
N GLU A 266 -2.91 2.06 2.27
CA GLU A 266 -2.30 2.51 3.52
C GLU A 266 -2.13 1.31 4.44
N ALA A 267 -0.91 1.12 4.97
CA ALA A 267 -0.57 -0.03 5.81
C ALA A 267 -0.05 0.43 7.20
N ARG A 268 -0.80 0.15 8.24
CA ARG A 268 -0.42 0.39 9.64
C ARG A 268 0.11 -0.90 10.23
N LEU A 269 1.42 -0.97 10.44
CA LEU A 269 2.13 -2.20 10.77
C LEU A 269 2.58 -2.23 12.22
N THR A 270 2.41 -3.39 12.85
CA THR A 270 2.87 -3.70 14.21
C THR A 270 3.64 -5.01 14.20
N SER A 271 4.30 -5.36 15.32
CA SER A 271 4.93 -6.67 15.49
C SER A 271 3.91 -7.84 15.55
N GLN A 272 2.60 -7.56 15.68
CA GLN A 272 1.54 -8.55 15.83
C GLN A 272 0.61 -8.67 14.63
N GLY A 273 0.74 -7.75 13.66
CA GLY A 273 -0.14 -7.71 12.50
C GLY A 273 -0.11 -6.38 11.78
N GLY A 274 -1.11 -6.16 10.94
CA GLY A 274 -1.28 -4.89 10.24
C GLY A 274 -2.73 -4.62 9.90
N GLU A 275 -3.05 -3.34 9.77
CA GLU A 275 -4.30 -2.84 9.21
C GLU A 275 -3.98 -2.24 7.84
N PHE A 276 -4.76 -2.62 6.85
CA PHE A 276 -4.58 -2.24 5.45
C PHE A 276 -5.86 -1.57 4.96
N ILE A 277 -5.75 -0.32 4.52
CA ILE A 277 -6.87 0.51 4.07
C ILE A 277 -6.67 0.79 2.59
N LEU A 278 -7.64 0.41 1.76
CA LEU A 278 -7.66 0.74 0.33
C LEU A 278 -8.09 2.18 0.13
N HIS A 279 -7.34 2.91 -0.70
CA HIS A 279 -7.71 4.23 -1.22
C HIS A 279 -7.87 4.13 -2.74
N ALA A 280 -9.11 4.17 -3.21
CA ALA A 280 -9.45 4.05 -4.62
C ALA A 280 -9.69 5.42 -5.26
N VAL A 281 -8.96 5.73 -6.35
CA VAL A 281 -9.06 7.01 -7.09
C VAL A 281 -9.75 6.88 -8.44
N ALA A 282 -9.88 5.65 -8.95
CA ALA A 282 -10.56 5.32 -10.20
C ALA A 282 -10.96 3.82 -10.21
N GLY A 283 -11.50 3.31 -11.32
CA GLY A 283 -12.05 1.95 -11.40
C GLY A 283 -13.24 1.80 -10.46
N ASN A 284 -13.30 0.70 -9.72
CA ASN A 284 -14.36 0.49 -8.73
C ASN A 284 -14.10 1.29 -7.44
N THR A 285 -14.52 2.54 -7.41
CA THR A 285 -14.37 3.42 -6.23
C THR A 285 -15.34 3.09 -5.09
N GLN A 286 -16.28 2.16 -5.25
CA GLN A 286 -17.12 1.69 -4.15
C GLN A 286 -16.34 0.92 -3.08
N LEU A 287 -15.14 0.46 -3.44
CA LEU A 287 -14.24 -0.21 -2.51
C LEU A 287 -13.36 0.76 -1.70
N ASP A 288 -13.44 2.08 -1.95
CA ASP A 288 -12.67 3.07 -1.20
C ASP A 288 -12.95 2.99 0.31
N GLY A 289 -11.90 3.08 1.12
CA GLY A 289 -11.99 2.94 2.57
C GLY A 289 -12.12 1.49 3.07
N GLN A 290 -12.13 0.47 2.19
CA GLN A 290 -12.16 -0.91 2.63
C GLN A 290 -10.94 -1.22 3.51
N THR A 291 -11.20 -1.70 4.71
CA THR A 291 -10.16 -2.03 5.71
C THR A 291 -10.06 -3.53 5.94
N THR A 292 -8.84 -4.03 5.93
CA THR A 292 -8.52 -5.42 6.23
C THR A 292 -7.49 -5.49 7.36
N THR A 293 -7.80 -6.23 8.42
CA THR A 293 -6.87 -6.48 9.53
C THR A 293 -6.28 -7.87 9.43
N LEU A 294 -4.96 -7.97 9.40
CA LEU A 294 -4.20 -9.21 9.38
C LEU A 294 -3.45 -9.38 10.71
N ARG A 295 -3.46 -10.59 11.25
CA ARG A 295 -2.70 -10.95 12.46
C ARG A 295 -1.60 -11.94 12.11
N TRP A 296 -0.39 -11.68 12.58
CA TRP A 296 0.74 -12.59 12.46
C TRP A 296 0.58 -13.74 13.45
N ARG A 297 0.55 -14.96 12.96
CA ARG A 297 0.56 -16.19 13.79
C ARG A 297 1.93 -16.85 13.73
#